data_332dd3f8bb1d5a0ef2dbf8993375d3d4
#
_entry.id   332dd3f8bb1d5a0ef2dbf8993375d3d4
#
_cell.length_a   1.000
_cell.length_b   1.000
_cell.length_c   1.000
_cell.angle_alpha   90.00
_cell.angle_beta   90.00
_cell.angle_gamma   90.00
#
_symmetry.space_group_name_H-M   'P 1'
#
loop_
_entity.id
_entity.type
_entity.pdbx_description
1 polymer ?
#
loop_
_entity_poly.entity_id
_entity_poly.type
_entity_poly.pdbx_seq_one_letter_code
_entity_poly.pdbx_strand_id
1 'polypeptide(L)'
;MEDTYIIDLFWRRDENAIQLVDKKYNSTCYSIAWKILMNREDSEECVNDTWFAAWRYIPPKRPPKLIAFLGKITRGFAIDMLRKKHAAKRTDMHIADITEDVESLNIAIMHNLDEHMEAEKLIEIINRFLGGLSDRDRDIF
;
A
#
# COMPACT_ATOMS: atom_id res chain seq x y z
N MET A 1 -12.33 14.85 -2.11
CA MET A 1 -13.18 13.95 -2.91
C MET A 1 -13.44 12.68 -2.14
N GLU A 2 -14.68 12.25 -2.09
CA GLU A 2 -15.05 11.09 -1.31
C GLU A 2 -14.73 9.79 -2.03
N ASP A 3 -14.32 8.79 -1.25
CA ASP A 3 -13.99 7.47 -1.79
C ASP A 3 -15.18 6.80 -2.46
N THR A 4 -16.38 7.04 -1.95
CA THR A 4 -17.62 6.51 -2.56
C THR A 4 -17.75 6.94 -4.02
N TYR A 5 -17.45 8.21 -4.30
CA TYR A 5 -17.48 8.73 -5.65
C TYR A 5 -16.46 8.03 -6.54
N ILE A 6 -15.25 7.82 -6.03
CA ILE A 6 -14.19 7.14 -6.76
C ILE A 6 -14.61 5.69 -7.07
N ILE A 7 -15.16 5.00 -6.09
CA ILE A 7 -15.64 3.62 -6.26
C ILE A 7 -16.76 3.57 -7.31
N ASP A 8 -17.67 4.53 -7.29
CA ASP A 8 -18.74 4.59 -8.29
C ASP A 8 -18.18 4.75 -9.70
N LEU A 9 -17.11 5.52 -9.86
CA LEU A 9 -16.46 5.66 -11.18
C LEU A 9 -15.86 4.33 -11.63
N PHE A 10 -15.25 3.56 -10.73
CA PHE A 10 -14.77 2.21 -11.05
C PHE A 10 -15.92 1.32 -11.52
N TRP A 11 -17.05 1.39 -10.84
CA TRP A 11 -18.23 0.60 -11.20
C TRP A 11 -18.78 0.97 -12.56
N ARG A 12 -18.67 2.25 -12.96
CA ARG A 12 -19.06 2.73 -14.28
C ARG A 12 -18.01 2.45 -15.35
N ARG A 13 -16.90 1.88 -14.98
CA ARG A 13 -15.74 1.64 -15.86
C ARG A 13 -15.23 2.95 -16.48
N ASP A 14 -15.23 3.99 -15.68
CA ASP A 14 -14.73 5.32 -16.06
C ASP A 14 -13.24 5.40 -15.69
N GLU A 15 -12.40 5.62 -16.68
CA GLU A 15 -10.95 5.69 -16.50
C GLU A 15 -10.52 6.82 -15.57
N ASN A 16 -11.33 7.84 -15.38
CA ASN A 16 -11.05 8.90 -14.44
C ASN A 16 -10.91 8.39 -13.00
N ALA A 17 -11.48 7.23 -12.70
CA ALA A 17 -11.32 6.60 -11.39
C ALA A 17 -9.85 6.38 -11.05
N ILE A 18 -9.07 5.89 -12.03
CA ILE A 18 -7.64 5.64 -11.83
C ILE A 18 -6.89 6.95 -11.58
N GLN A 19 -7.20 7.99 -12.34
CA GLN A 19 -6.57 9.30 -12.16
C GLN A 19 -6.84 9.87 -10.78
N LEU A 20 -8.07 9.75 -10.30
CA LEU A 20 -8.46 10.25 -8.98
C LEU A 20 -7.80 9.47 -7.85
N VAL A 21 -7.72 8.15 -7.99
CA VAL A 21 -7.04 7.31 -7.02
C VAL A 21 -5.55 7.66 -6.96
N ASP A 22 -4.93 7.81 -8.12
CA ASP A 22 -3.53 8.18 -8.20
C ASP A 22 -3.29 9.52 -7.51
N LYS A 23 -4.12 10.51 -7.79
CA LYS A 23 -3.98 11.83 -7.19
C LYS A 23 -4.15 11.79 -5.67
N LYS A 24 -5.09 11.00 -5.17
CA LYS A 24 -5.42 10.97 -3.75
C LYS A 24 -4.49 10.07 -2.95
N TYR A 25 -4.12 8.92 -3.49
CA TYR A 25 -3.45 7.86 -2.73
C TYR A 25 -2.06 7.47 -3.22
N ASN A 26 -1.55 8.09 -4.28
CA ASN A 26 -0.23 7.75 -4.81
C ASN A 26 0.85 7.86 -3.74
N SER A 27 0.87 8.97 -3.03
CA SER A 27 1.87 9.23 -1.98
C SER A 27 1.84 8.15 -0.91
N THR A 28 0.65 7.76 -0.46
CA THR A 28 0.48 6.75 0.58
C THR A 28 0.96 5.37 0.10
N CYS A 29 0.50 4.96 -1.08
CA CYS A 29 0.88 3.65 -1.63
C CYS A 29 2.36 3.61 -2.00
N TYR A 30 2.88 4.69 -2.56
CA TYR A 30 4.31 4.80 -2.87
C TYR A 30 5.15 4.64 -1.61
N SER A 31 4.75 5.30 -0.51
CA SER A 31 5.48 5.18 0.75
C SER A 31 5.51 3.75 1.28
N ILE A 32 4.39 3.04 1.16
CA ILE A 32 4.32 1.63 1.56
C ILE A 32 5.30 0.79 0.72
N ALA A 33 5.26 0.96 -0.59
CA ALA A 33 6.13 0.22 -1.51
C ALA A 33 7.59 0.57 -1.30
N TRP A 34 7.91 1.85 -1.19
CA TRP A 34 9.28 2.32 -0.97
C TRP A 34 9.90 1.72 0.28
N LYS A 35 9.11 1.65 1.35
CA LYS A 35 9.62 1.14 2.63
C LYS A 35 10.00 -0.33 2.55
N ILE A 36 9.32 -1.07 1.71
CA ILE A 36 9.59 -2.49 1.51
C ILE A 36 10.70 -2.69 0.48
N LEU A 37 10.64 -1.97 -0.63
CA LEU A 37 11.50 -2.20 -1.78
C LEU A 37 12.75 -1.33 -1.80
N MET A 38 12.69 -0.14 -1.22
CA MET A 38 13.79 0.83 -1.19
C MET A 38 14.40 1.07 -2.58
N ASN A 39 13.54 1.08 -3.59
CA ASN A 39 13.92 1.28 -4.98
C ASN A 39 12.80 2.07 -5.66
N ARG A 40 13.18 3.16 -6.30
CA ARG A 40 12.21 4.07 -6.92
C ARG A 40 11.42 3.41 -8.05
N GLU A 41 12.11 2.75 -8.97
CA GLU A 41 11.48 2.14 -10.12
C GLU A 41 10.53 1.02 -9.71
N ASP A 42 10.96 0.18 -8.80
CA ASP A 42 10.13 -0.91 -8.29
C ASP A 42 8.92 -0.38 -7.52
N SER A 43 9.10 0.70 -6.77
CA SER A 43 8.00 1.31 -6.03
C SER A 43 6.96 1.90 -6.96
N GLU A 44 7.39 2.58 -8.03
CA GLU A 44 6.49 3.13 -9.03
C GLU A 44 5.72 2.02 -9.75
N GLU A 45 6.42 0.95 -10.11
CA GLU A 45 5.79 -0.22 -10.73
C GLU A 45 4.75 -0.85 -9.81
N CYS A 46 5.08 -0.98 -8.54
CA CYS A 46 4.19 -1.53 -7.52
C CYS A 46 2.90 -0.71 -7.41
N VAL A 47 3.02 0.62 -7.41
CA VAL A 47 1.86 1.51 -7.34
C VAL A 47 1.00 1.37 -8.61
N ASN A 48 1.64 1.32 -9.79
CA ASN A 48 0.90 1.11 -11.03
C ASN A 48 0.16 -0.23 -11.03
N ASP A 49 0.81 -1.29 -10.57
CA ASP A 49 0.17 -2.60 -10.46
C ASP A 49 -1.01 -2.56 -9.50
N THR A 50 -0.92 -1.75 -8.45
CA THR A 50 -2.03 -1.55 -7.51
C THR A 50 -3.24 -0.95 -8.21
N TRP A 51 -3.02 0.06 -9.09
CA TRP A 51 -4.11 0.69 -9.83
C TRP A 51 -4.76 -0.29 -10.81
N PHE A 52 -3.97 -1.12 -11.48
CA PHE A 52 -4.51 -2.15 -12.38
C PHE A 52 -5.31 -3.18 -11.60
N ALA A 53 -4.84 -3.58 -10.43
CA ALA A 53 -5.57 -4.51 -9.57
C ALA A 53 -6.89 -3.90 -9.11
N ALA A 54 -6.89 -2.63 -8.71
CA ALA A 54 -8.10 -1.94 -8.33
C ALA A 54 -9.11 -1.92 -9.48
N TRP A 55 -8.64 -1.63 -10.69
CA TRP A 55 -9.50 -1.64 -11.88
C TRP A 55 -10.11 -3.02 -12.11
N ARG A 56 -9.35 -4.08 -11.87
CA ARG A 56 -9.79 -5.47 -12.08
C ARG A 56 -10.81 -5.89 -11.02
N TYR A 57 -10.62 -5.51 -9.76
CA TYR A 57 -11.43 -6.00 -8.65
C TYR A 57 -12.64 -5.11 -8.32
N ILE A 58 -12.65 -3.88 -8.75
CA ILE A 58 -13.77 -2.97 -8.59
C ILE A 58 -14.34 -2.63 -9.97
N PRO A 59 -15.53 -3.11 -10.40
CA PRO A 59 -16.35 -4.10 -9.72
C PRO A 59 -15.79 -5.52 -9.83
N PRO A 60 -16.33 -6.51 -9.12
CA PRO A 60 -17.55 -6.46 -8.33
C PRO A 60 -17.36 -6.05 -6.88
N LYS A 61 -16.12 -5.92 -6.40
CA LYS A 61 -15.89 -5.54 -5.02
C LYS A 61 -16.25 -4.07 -4.79
N ARG A 62 -16.76 -3.79 -3.60
CA ARG A 62 -17.06 -2.43 -3.17
C ARG A 62 -16.47 -2.25 -1.78
N PRO A 63 -15.15 -1.98 -1.73
CA PRO A 63 -14.46 -1.93 -0.43
C PRO A 63 -15.02 -0.81 0.46
N PRO A 64 -15.33 -1.10 1.72
CA PRO A 64 -15.83 -0.06 2.63
C PRO A 64 -14.77 1.00 2.96
N LYS A 65 -13.51 0.61 2.91
CA LYS A 65 -12.37 1.50 3.17
C LYS A 65 -11.38 1.39 2.03
N LEU A 66 -11.43 2.35 1.13
CA LEU A 66 -10.61 2.31 -0.10
C LEU A 66 -9.12 2.31 0.22
N ILE A 67 -8.67 3.14 1.18
CA ILE A 67 -7.25 3.21 1.54
C ILE A 67 -6.74 1.87 2.07
N ALA A 68 -7.52 1.16 2.89
CA ALA A 68 -7.13 -0.15 3.40
C ALA A 68 -7.04 -1.18 2.28
N PHE A 69 -7.98 -1.14 1.35
CA PHE A 69 -7.99 -2.02 0.19
C PHE A 69 -6.75 -1.81 -0.68
N LEU A 70 -6.47 -0.57 -1.02
CA LEU A 70 -5.32 -0.22 -1.86
C LEU A 70 -4.00 -0.51 -1.16
N GLY A 71 -3.91 -0.17 0.13
CA GLY A 71 -2.70 -0.42 0.91
C GLY A 71 -2.37 -1.90 1.01
N LYS A 72 -3.38 -2.73 1.19
CA LYS A 72 -3.20 -4.18 1.24
C LYS A 72 -2.68 -4.73 -0.08
N ILE A 73 -3.22 -4.24 -1.20
CA ILE A 73 -2.78 -4.67 -2.52
C ILE A 73 -1.33 -4.23 -2.76
N THR A 74 -1.01 -2.98 -2.45
CA THR A 74 0.35 -2.45 -2.61
C THR A 74 1.35 -3.25 -1.79
N ARG A 75 1.01 -3.52 -0.54
CA ARG A 75 1.85 -4.32 0.34
C ARG A 75 2.10 -5.70 -0.24
N GLY A 76 1.06 -6.36 -0.73
CA GLY A 76 1.17 -7.69 -1.32
C GLY A 76 2.11 -7.72 -2.50
N PHE A 77 1.97 -6.78 -3.44
CA PHE A 77 2.86 -6.69 -4.60
C PHE A 77 4.30 -6.39 -4.19
N ALA A 78 4.48 -5.47 -3.24
CA ALA A 78 5.82 -5.11 -2.78
C ALA A 78 6.53 -6.29 -2.13
N ILE A 79 5.84 -7.05 -1.29
CA ILE A 79 6.39 -8.24 -0.66
C ILE A 79 6.75 -9.29 -1.71
N ASP A 80 5.89 -9.51 -2.69
CA ASP A 80 6.16 -10.46 -3.76
C ASP A 80 7.40 -10.07 -4.57
N MET A 81 7.53 -8.79 -4.89
CA MET A 81 8.71 -8.29 -5.61
C MET A 81 9.97 -8.47 -4.77
N LEU A 82 9.89 -8.18 -3.47
CA LEU A 82 11.02 -8.35 -2.56
C LEU A 82 11.43 -9.81 -2.46
N ARG A 83 10.47 -10.72 -2.34
CA ARG A 83 10.73 -12.15 -2.28
C ARG A 83 11.45 -12.64 -3.53
N LYS A 84 11.02 -12.19 -4.70
CA LYS A 84 11.66 -12.56 -5.96
C LYS A 84 13.11 -12.08 -6.02
N LYS A 85 13.36 -10.87 -5.56
CA LYS A 85 14.72 -10.33 -5.50
C LYS A 85 15.60 -11.10 -4.53
N HIS A 86 15.08 -11.40 -3.33
CA HIS A 86 15.85 -12.05 -2.28
C HIS A 86 15.97 -13.56 -2.48
N ALA A 87 15.09 -14.18 -3.25
CA ALA A 87 15.24 -15.58 -3.62
C ALA A 87 16.57 -15.84 -4.31
N ALA A 88 17.04 -14.88 -5.09
CA ALA A 88 18.33 -14.96 -5.76
C ALA A 88 19.52 -14.70 -4.82
N LYS A 89 19.26 -14.07 -3.65
CA LYS A 89 20.29 -13.67 -2.69
C LYS A 89 20.29 -14.48 -1.40
N ARG A 90 19.29 -15.32 -1.18
CA ARG A 90 19.14 -16.19 -0.01
C ARG A 90 19.14 -15.45 1.33
N THR A 91 18.33 -14.39 1.45
CA THR A 91 18.24 -13.59 2.68
C THR A 91 16.86 -13.73 3.34
N ASP A 92 16.44 -14.97 3.61
CA ASP A 92 15.10 -15.28 4.09
C ASP A 92 14.75 -14.64 5.43
N MET A 93 15.71 -14.54 6.36
CA MET A 93 15.45 -13.95 7.67
C MET A 93 15.05 -12.47 7.58
N HIS A 94 15.69 -11.74 6.68
CA HIS A 94 15.40 -10.33 6.49
C HIS A 94 13.98 -10.12 5.92
N ILE A 95 13.58 -10.99 5.01
CA ILE A 95 12.23 -10.96 4.43
C ILE A 95 11.18 -11.19 5.51
N ALA A 96 11.43 -12.14 6.40
CA ALA A 96 10.50 -12.46 7.49
C ALA A 96 10.25 -11.24 8.39
N ASP A 97 11.31 -10.52 8.75
CA ASP A 97 11.20 -9.32 9.59
C ASP A 97 10.39 -8.23 8.89
N ILE A 98 10.68 -7.96 7.63
CA ILE A 98 9.95 -6.95 6.86
C ILE A 98 8.48 -7.32 6.72
N THR A 99 8.19 -8.59 6.45
CA THR A 99 6.82 -9.09 6.30
C THR A 99 6.03 -8.90 7.59
N GLU A 100 6.63 -9.21 8.73
CA GLU A 100 5.99 -9.04 10.02
C GLU A 100 5.67 -7.57 10.31
N ASP A 101 6.61 -6.66 10.04
CA ASP A 101 6.40 -5.23 10.25
C ASP A 101 5.30 -4.69 9.34
N VAL A 102 5.24 -5.14 8.10
CA VAL A 102 4.21 -4.70 7.16
C VAL A 102 2.84 -5.25 7.56
N GLU A 103 2.78 -6.46 8.09
CA GLU A 103 1.53 -7.01 8.62
C GLU A 103 1.03 -6.17 9.80
N SER A 104 1.93 -5.75 10.69
CA SER A 104 1.58 -4.89 11.82
C SER A 104 1.03 -3.56 11.34
N LEU A 105 1.63 -2.96 10.31
CA LEU A 105 1.13 -1.73 9.72
C LEU A 105 -0.27 -1.93 9.13
N ASN A 106 -0.50 -3.03 8.43
CA ASN A 106 -1.79 -3.33 7.84
C ASN A 106 -2.87 -3.44 8.93
N ILE A 107 -2.57 -4.12 10.03
CA ILE A 107 -3.49 -4.25 11.17
C ILE A 107 -3.80 -2.87 11.75
N ALA A 108 -2.79 -2.03 11.93
CA ALA A 108 -2.98 -0.68 12.46
C ALA A 108 -3.86 0.16 11.54
N ILE A 109 -3.65 0.09 10.23
CA ILE A 109 -4.47 0.81 9.25
C ILE A 109 -5.93 0.35 9.34
N MET A 110 -6.16 -0.96 9.37
CA MET A 110 -7.51 -1.52 9.45
C MET A 110 -8.20 -1.09 10.74
N HIS A 111 -7.50 -1.19 11.87
CA HIS A 111 -8.04 -0.81 13.17
C HIS A 111 -8.47 0.67 13.19
N ASN A 112 -7.60 1.55 12.73
CA ASN A 112 -7.87 2.98 12.73
C ASN A 112 -9.02 3.37 11.78
N LEU A 113 -9.14 2.67 10.66
CA LEU A 113 -10.25 2.91 9.74
C LEU A 113 -11.58 2.48 10.33
N ASP A 114 -11.58 1.40 11.13
CA ASP A 114 -12.79 0.94 11.83
C ASP A 114 -13.25 1.96 12.88
N GLU A 115 -12.35 2.78 13.40
CA GLU A 115 -12.66 3.85 14.33
C GLU A 115 -13.04 5.15 13.65
N HIS A 116 -13.22 5.14 12.34
CA HIS A 116 -13.59 6.31 11.52
C HIS A 116 -12.58 7.46 11.59
N MET A 117 -11.30 7.13 11.57
CA MET A 117 -10.25 8.15 11.57
C MET A 117 -10.23 8.93 10.26
N GLU A 118 -9.89 10.20 10.35
CA GLU A 118 -9.67 11.04 9.19
C GLU A 118 -8.43 10.58 8.41
N ALA A 119 -8.46 10.78 7.09
CA ALA A 119 -7.35 10.36 6.22
C ALA A 119 -6.01 10.98 6.63
N GLU A 120 -6.04 12.24 7.10
CA GLU A 120 -4.83 12.93 7.54
C GLU A 120 -4.18 12.24 8.74
N LYS A 121 -5.00 11.81 9.70
CA LYS A 121 -4.50 11.08 10.86
C LYS A 121 -3.95 9.72 10.47
N LEU A 122 -4.58 9.06 9.50
CA LEU A 122 -4.11 7.79 8.98
C LEU A 122 -2.73 7.94 8.34
N ILE A 123 -2.55 8.96 7.52
CA ILE A 123 -1.26 9.24 6.89
C ILE A 123 -0.19 9.51 7.94
N GLU A 124 -0.53 10.27 8.98
CA GLU A 124 0.38 10.54 10.08
C GLU A 124 0.81 9.25 10.78
N ILE A 125 -0.12 8.34 11.05
CA ILE A 125 0.18 7.05 11.66
C ILE A 125 1.08 6.21 10.77
N ILE A 126 0.79 6.16 9.48
CA ILE A 126 1.60 5.44 8.51
C ILE A 126 3.02 6.00 8.49
N ASN A 127 3.16 7.30 8.42
CA ASN A 127 4.48 7.95 8.40
C ASN A 127 5.27 7.67 9.66
N ARG A 128 4.61 7.68 10.81
CA ARG A 128 5.26 7.36 12.09
C ARG A 128 5.75 5.92 12.12
N PHE A 129 4.94 5.00 11.64
CA PHE A 129 5.32 3.59 11.55
C PHE A 129 6.50 3.39 10.60
N LEU A 130 6.44 4.03 9.44
CA LEU A 130 7.51 3.94 8.44
C LEU A 130 8.81 4.56 8.95
N GLY A 131 8.72 5.61 9.74
CA GLY A 131 9.89 6.22 10.37
C GLY A 131 10.61 5.24 11.29
N GLY A 132 9.85 4.53 12.13
CA GLY A 132 10.40 3.52 13.01
C GLY A 132 11.01 2.35 12.25
N LEU A 133 10.33 1.91 11.19
CA LEU A 133 10.83 0.84 10.34
C LEU A 133 12.12 1.26 9.63
N SER A 134 12.20 2.53 9.23
CA SER A 134 13.40 3.08 8.60
C SER A 134 14.62 2.98 9.50
N ASP A 135 14.45 3.28 10.79
CA ASP A 135 15.54 3.17 11.75
C ASP A 135 16.01 1.73 11.92
N ARG A 136 15.08 0.78 11.92
CA ARG A 136 15.42 -0.65 11.92
C ARG A 136 16.21 -1.04 10.69
N ASP A 137 15.79 -0.58 9.54
CA ASP A 137 16.46 -0.89 8.28
C ASP A 137 17.90 -0.41 8.29
N ARG A 138 18.19 0.75 8.90
CA ARG A 138 19.55 1.24 9.04
C ARG A 138 20.39 0.33 9.93
N ASP A 139 19.81 -0.20 10.99
CA ASP A 139 20.52 -1.09 11.89
C ASP A 139 20.83 -2.43 11.24
N ILE A 140 19.98 -2.87 10.30
CA ILE A 140 20.15 -4.12 9.58
C ILE A 140 21.13 -3.97 8.42
N PHE A 141 21.09 -2.84 7.76
CA PHE A 141 21.97 -2.56 6.62
C PHE A 141 23.17 -1.72 7.03
#